data_ad38d028eeff335ce14544562c7c4b00
#
_entry.id   ad38d028eeff335ce14544562c7c4b00
#
_cell.length_a   1.000
_cell.length_b   1.000
_cell.length_c   1.000
_cell.angle_alpha   90.00
_cell.angle_beta   90.00
_cell.angle_gamma   90.00
#
_symmetry.space_group_name_H-M   'P 1'
#
loop_
_entity.id
_entity.type
_entity.pdbx_description
1 polymer ?
#
loop_
_entity_poly.entity_id
_entity_poly.type
_entity_poly.pdbx_seq_one_letter_code
_entity_poly.pdbx_strand_id
1 'polypeptide(L)'
;MKGIDQYLARAHELKIIPNFWLTKEYLSIQKNMKLETGNGFIWLQEDEWAVFPPIPLFDIFDTVKPSLPKLKIWSDFVNYSVGEPIQFLDWEYTYYSTNFFDMRGGKWEVFRKNSRKWPRRNEGCWTYTTDVPPVPEIKSLLIKWLDNKKDEEIADSESLIWFMFHGSNRAFLKRKSELVGVNIWDENGDWLIYRYCIADTEERFLDEFLRLLFYQSFPGRLVIDGGVLDNPGLKKFKDKLNPVQKRLVYSRIT
;
A
#
# COMPACT_ATOMS: atom_id res chain seq x y z
N MET A 1 -19.38 -8.06 3.27
CA MET A 1 -18.75 -8.03 1.92
C MET A 1 -19.56 -7.29 0.86
N LYS A 2 -20.89 -7.52 0.69
CA LYS A 2 -21.68 -6.81 -0.35
C LYS A 2 -21.53 -5.27 -0.32
N GLY A 3 -21.49 -4.65 0.86
CA GLY A 3 -21.37 -3.19 0.97
C GLY A 3 -20.01 -2.64 0.53
N ILE A 4 -18.93 -3.35 0.84
CA ILE A 4 -17.57 -2.96 0.42
C ILE A 4 -17.46 -3.00 -1.11
N ASP A 5 -17.96 -4.08 -1.74
CA ASP A 5 -17.93 -4.21 -3.20
C ASP A 5 -18.72 -3.09 -3.87
N GLN A 6 -19.88 -2.69 -3.31
CA GLN A 6 -20.70 -1.59 -3.83
C GLN A 6 -19.98 -0.24 -3.73
N TYR A 7 -19.33 0.05 -2.59
CA TYR A 7 -18.57 1.28 -2.42
C TYR A 7 -17.37 1.35 -3.40
N LEU A 8 -16.59 0.25 -3.51
CA LEU A 8 -15.45 0.18 -4.41
C LEU A 8 -15.86 0.31 -5.88
N ALA A 9 -16.95 -0.35 -6.30
CA ALA A 9 -17.46 -0.23 -7.65
C ALA A 9 -17.83 1.22 -7.97
N ARG A 10 -18.55 1.89 -7.06
CA ARG A 10 -18.94 3.30 -7.27
C ARG A 10 -17.73 4.24 -7.25
N ALA A 11 -16.74 4.01 -6.37
CA ALA A 11 -15.51 4.77 -6.36
C ALA A 11 -14.75 4.63 -7.70
N HIS A 12 -14.73 3.44 -8.26
CA HIS A 12 -14.10 3.17 -9.57
C HIS A 12 -14.86 3.88 -10.72
N GLU A 13 -16.19 3.81 -10.76
CA GLU A 13 -17.03 4.53 -11.74
C GLU A 13 -16.75 6.04 -11.72
N LEU A 14 -16.62 6.61 -10.52
CA LEU A 14 -16.32 8.02 -10.31
C LEU A 14 -14.83 8.37 -10.55
N LYS A 15 -14.00 7.39 -10.95
CA LYS A 15 -12.57 7.54 -11.16
C LYS A 15 -11.83 8.14 -9.96
N ILE A 16 -12.28 7.77 -8.76
CA ILE A 16 -11.66 8.21 -7.54
C ILE A 16 -10.29 7.53 -7.44
N ILE A 17 -9.24 8.35 -7.24
CA ILE A 17 -7.89 7.84 -7.02
C ILE A 17 -7.86 7.08 -5.69
N PRO A 18 -7.55 5.78 -5.65
CA PRO A 18 -7.50 5.02 -4.41
C PRO A 18 -6.43 5.58 -3.47
N ASN A 19 -6.58 5.30 -2.19
CA ASN A 19 -5.52 5.47 -1.22
C ASN A 19 -4.99 4.10 -0.78
N PHE A 20 -3.95 4.11 0.04
CA PHE A 20 -3.29 2.89 0.51
C PHE A 20 -4.24 1.90 1.22
N TRP A 21 -5.29 2.37 1.89
CA TRP A 21 -6.24 1.54 2.63
C TRP A 21 -7.49 1.16 1.82
N LEU A 22 -7.74 1.82 0.70
CA LEU A 22 -8.95 1.60 -0.11
C LEU A 22 -8.78 0.42 -1.06
N THR A 23 -8.71 -0.79 -0.53
CA THR A 23 -8.72 -2.03 -1.31
C THR A 23 -9.68 -3.05 -0.72
N LYS A 24 -10.19 -3.94 -1.55
CA LYS A 24 -11.10 -5.01 -1.12
C LYS A 24 -10.46 -5.90 -0.06
N GLU A 25 -9.20 -6.29 -0.26
CA GLU A 25 -8.49 -7.18 0.66
C GLU A 25 -8.31 -6.51 2.03
N TYR A 26 -7.77 -5.29 2.06
CA TYR A 26 -7.60 -4.56 3.32
C TYR A 26 -8.94 -4.34 4.05
N LEU A 27 -9.97 -3.90 3.33
CA LEU A 27 -11.28 -3.65 3.93
C LEU A 27 -11.96 -4.93 4.46
N SER A 28 -11.69 -6.08 3.84
CA SER A 28 -12.26 -7.37 4.28
C SER A 28 -11.70 -7.87 5.62
N ILE A 29 -10.54 -7.37 6.05
CA ILE A 29 -9.93 -7.71 7.34
C ILE A 29 -10.59 -6.92 8.48
N GLN A 30 -11.18 -5.75 8.18
CA GLN A 30 -11.83 -4.88 9.15
C GLN A 30 -13.15 -5.50 9.65
N LYS A 31 -13.25 -5.73 10.97
CA LYS A 31 -14.32 -6.57 11.55
C LYS A 31 -15.71 -5.91 11.59
N ASN A 32 -15.79 -4.58 11.74
CA ASN A 32 -17.04 -3.88 12.05
C ASN A 32 -17.51 -2.90 10.95
N MET A 33 -17.00 -3.07 9.74
CA MET A 33 -17.30 -2.13 8.65
C MET A 33 -18.66 -2.38 8.03
N LYS A 34 -19.48 -1.33 7.91
CA LYS A 34 -20.80 -1.34 7.30
C LYS A 34 -20.89 -0.31 6.19
N LEU A 35 -21.70 -0.61 5.17
CA LEU A 35 -22.09 0.39 4.18
C LEU A 35 -23.27 1.19 4.72
N GLU A 36 -23.11 2.50 4.78
CA GLU A 36 -24.15 3.44 5.16
C GLU A 36 -24.55 4.32 3.97
N THR A 37 -25.76 4.82 4.01
CA THR A 37 -26.32 5.67 2.96
C THR A 37 -27.06 6.85 3.57
N GLY A 38 -26.99 8.01 2.92
CA GLY A 38 -27.73 9.18 3.35
C GLY A 38 -27.59 10.34 2.36
N ASN A 39 -28.66 11.09 2.14
CA ASN A 39 -28.69 12.28 1.27
C ASN A 39 -28.14 12.04 -0.15
N GLY A 40 -28.32 10.83 -0.70
CA GLY A 40 -27.79 10.50 -2.02
C GLY A 40 -26.28 10.13 -2.05
N PHE A 41 -25.70 9.87 -0.89
CA PHE A 41 -24.31 9.43 -0.74
C PHE A 41 -24.21 8.03 -0.12
N ILE A 42 -23.07 7.37 -0.35
CA ILE A 42 -22.68 6.13 0.32
C ILE A 42 -21.30 6.31 0.95
N TRP A 43 -21.08 5.65 2.09
CA TRP A 43 -19.78 5.58 2.74
C TRP A 43 -19.63 4.28 3.52
N LEU A 44 -18.39 3.96 3.88
CA LEU A 44 -18.07 2.86 4.78
C LEU A 44 -17.96 3.40 6.20
N GLN A 45 -18.72 2.82 7.11
CA GLN A 45 -18.83 3.21 8.51
C GLN A 45 -18.19 2.16 9.42
N GLU A 46 -17.36 2.59 10.35
CA GLU A 46 -16.83 1.79 11.43
C GLU A 46 -17.04 2.57 12.75
N ASP A 47 -17.88 2.04 13.61
CA ASP A 47 -18.35 2.71 14.84
C ASP A 47 -18.91 4.13 14.52
N GLU A 48 -18.34 5.17 15.11
CA GLU A 48 -18.72 6.57 14.88
C GLU A 48 -17.99 7.24 13.69
N TRP A 49 -17.10 6.50 13.00
CA TRP A 49 -16.26 7.04 11.95
C TRP A 49 -16.73 6.64 10.56
N ALA A 50 -16.90 7.61 9.68
CA ALA A 50 -16.82 7.30 8.26
C ALA A 50 -15.36 6.96 7.92
N VAL A 51 -15.12 5.78 7.36
CA VAL A 51 -13.74 5.33 7.09
C VAL A 51 -13.11 6.12 5.97
N PHE A 52 -13.89 6.37 4.91
CA PHE A 52 -13.51 7.21 3.77
C PHE A 52 -14.58 8.26 3.49
N PRO A 53 -14.25 9.32 2.74
CA PRO A 53 -15.23 10.33 2.36
C PRO A 53 -16.46 9.72 1.69
N PRO A 54 -17.68 10.20 2.00
CA PRO A 54 -18.89 9.81 1.29
C PRO A 54 -18.77 10.11 -0.19
N ILE A 55 -19.23 9.19 -1.02
CA ILE A 55 -19.26 9.37 -2.46
C ILE A 55 -20.70 9.37 -2.96
N PRO A 56 -21.04 10.15 -4.01
CA PRO A 56 -22.42 10.24 -4.50
C PRO A 56 -22.89 8.91 -5.10
N LEU A 57 -24.11 8.51 -4.76
CA LEU A 57 -24.78 7.33 -5.32
C LEU A 57 -25.14 7.51 -6.79
N PHE A 58 -25.46 8.76 -7.17
CA PHE A 58 -25.91 9.13 -8.50
C PHE A 58 -25.03 10.25 -9.07
N ASP A 59 -25.01 10.42 -10.38
CA ASP A 59 -24.22 11.46 -11.06
C ASP A 59 -24.78 12.89 -10.89
N ILE A 60 -25.70 13.08 -9.94
CA ILE A 60 -26.35 14.37 -9.67
C ILE A 60 -25.53 15.11 -8.61
N PHE A 61 -24.89 16.19 -9.02
CA PHE A 61 -23.95 16.98 -8.21
C PHE A 61 -24.59 18.00 -7.25
N ASP A 62 -25.92 18.12 -7.22
CA ASP A 62 -26.63 19.14 -6.41
C ASP A 62 -27.12 18.63 -5.05
N THR A 63 -26.61 17.54 -4.55
CA THR A 63 -27.04 16.99 -3.27
C THR A 63 -26.34 17.62 -2.09
N VAL A 64 -27.09 17.92 -1.03
CA VAL A 64 -26.55 18.37 0.25
C VAL A 64 -25.67 17.26 0.82
N LYS A 65 -24.40 17.57 1.04
CA LYS A 65 -23.43 16.61 1.64
C LYS A 65 -23.96 16.09 2.97
N PRO A 66 -23.80 14.78 3.25
CA PRO A 66 -24.15 14.25 4.56
C PRO A 66 -23.30 14.91 5.64
N SER A 67 -23.94 15.27 6.76
CA SER A 67 -23.21 15.67 7.95
C SER A 67 -22.58 14.43 8.59
N LEU A 68 -21.26 14.34 8.52
CA LEU A 68 -20.50 13.26 9.17
C LEU A 68 -19.75 13.84 10.36
N PRO A 69 -19.86 13.24 11.54
CA PRO A 69 -19.18 13.77 12.72
C PRO A 69 -17.66 13.59 12.67
N LYS A 70 -17.20 12.49 12.04
CA LYS A 70 -15.77 12.12 12.00
C LYS A 70 -15.42 11.37 10.73
N LEU A 71 -14.22 11.62 10.21
CA LEU A 71 -13.67 10.97 9.02
C LEU A 71 -12.32 10.33 9.37
N LYS A 72 -12.24 8.99 9.26
CA LYS A 72 -11.08 8.22 9.73
C LYS A 72 -9.84 8.36 8.84
N ILE A 73 -10.03 8.21 7.54
CA ILE A 73 -8.95 8.25 6.55
C ILE A 73 -9.31 9.27 5.48
N TRP A 74 -8.53 10.31 5.38
CA TRP A 74 -8.69 11.33 4.38
C TRP A 74 -7.35 11.69 3.73
N SER A 75 -7.31 11.61 2.42
CA SER A 75 -6.27 12.24 1.60
C SER A 75 -6.99 13.12 0.59
N ASP A 76 -6.30 14.04 -0.10
CA ASP A 76 -6.87 14.99 -1.08
C ASP A 76 -7.61 14.32 -2.27
N PHE A 77 -8.33 13.34 -1.97
CA PHE A 77 -8.95 12.32 -2.74
C PHE A 77 -10.29 12.78 -3.34
N VAL A 78 -11.00 13.62 -2.64
CA VAL A 78 -12.21 14.26 -3.11
C VAL A 78 -12.16 15.71 -2.66
N ASN A 79 -12.50 16.65 -3.54
CA ASN A 79 -12.59 18.08 -3.23
C ASN A 79 -13.71 18.38 -2.22
N TYR A 80 -13.64 17.76 -1.05
CA TYR A 80 -14.47 18.14 0.08
C TYR A 80 -13.63 18.99 1.01
N SER A 81 -13.97 20.26 1.12
CA SER A 81 -13.59 21.06 2.29
C SER A 81 -14.38 20.53 3.49
N VAL A 82 -13.87 19.53 4.15
CA VAL A 82 -14.51 18.89 5.30
C VAL A 82 -13.62 19.11 6.51
N GLY A 83 -14.03 20.00 7.41
CA GLY A 83 -13.49 20.14 8.76
C GLY A 83 -11.99 20.35 8.88
N GLU A 84 -11.54 20.47 10.12
CA GLU A 84 -10.12 20.61 10.45
C GLU A 84 -9.41 19.25 10.60
N PRO A 85 -8.15 19.12 10.16
CA PRO A 85 -7.37 17.90 10.40
C PRO A 85 -7.15 17.73 11.92
N ILE A 86 -7.40 16.51 12.43
CA ILE A 86 -7.19 16.18 13.84
C ILE A 86 -5.83 15.56 14.06
N GLN A 87 -5.48 14.62 13.19
CA GLN A 87 -4.29 13.79 13.35
C GLN A 87 -3.68 13.47 12.01
N PHE A 88 -2.40 13.73 11.87
CA PHE A 88 -1.60 13.18 10.80
C PHE A 88 -1.52 11.65 10.97
N LEU A 89 -1.83 10.92 9.91
CA LEU A 89 -1.75 9.46 9.89
C LEU A 89 -0.48 9.00 9.20
N ASP A 90 -0.26 9.45 7.95
CA ASP A 90 0.88 8.98 7.18
C ASP A 90 1.14 9.83 5.92
N TRP A 91 2.26 9.51 5.27
CA TRP A 91 2.55 9.91 3.90
C TRP A 91 2.22 8.80 2.92
N GLU A 92 1.62 9.16 1.81
CA GLU A 92 1.36 8.25 0.69
C GLU A 92 2.13 8.71 -0.55
N TYR A 93 2.83 7.79 -1.16
CA TYR A 93 3.67 8.03 -2.33
C TYR A 93 3.10 7.32 -3.54
N THR A 94 3.03 8.01 -4.67
CA THR A 94 2.67 7.40 -5.94
C THR A 94 3.89 7.35 -6.84
N TYR A 95 4.13 6.19 -7.43
CA TYR A 95 5.19 5.94 -8.40
C TYR A 95 4.62 5.50 -9.73
N TYR A 96 5.32 5.83 -10.80
CA TYR A 96 5.06 5.26 -12.11
C TYR A 96 6.06 4.15 -12.37
N SER A 97 5.59 2.91 -12.48
CA SER A 97 6.46 1.72 -12.55
C SER A 97 7.44 1.75 -13.72
N THR A 98 7.06 2.36 -14.85
CA THR A 98 7.95 2.54 -16.00
C THR A 98 9.26 3.26 -15.66
N ASN A 99 9.26 4.16 -14.67
CA ASN A 99 10.47 4.88 -14.27
C ASN A 99 11.57 3.96 -13.73
N PHE A 100 11.21 2.76 -13.27
CA PHE A 100 12.16 1.77 -12.73
C PHE A 100 12.85 0.91 -13.80
N PHE A 101 12.46 1.03 -15.05
CA PHE A 101 13.16 0.36 -16.16
C PHE A 101 14.39 1.14 -16.60
N ASP A 102 14.26 2.44 -16.75
CA ASP A 102 15.34 3.30 -17.25
C ASP A 102 16.22 3.83 -16.12
N MET A 103 15.62 4.29 -15.03
CA MET A 103 16.27 4.89 -13.86
C MET A 103 17.34 5.93 -14.24
N ARG A 104 17.04 6.80 -15.25
CA ARG A 104 17.99 7.78 -15.78
C ARG A 104 18.19 8.97 -14.84
N GLY A 105 19.38 9.53 -14.87
CA GLY A 105 19.75 10.73 -14.11
C GLY A 105 20.32 10.47 -12.73
N GLY A 106 20.91 11.53 -12.14
CA GLY A 106 21.66 11.44 -10.87
C GLY A 106 20.81 11.04 -9.67
N LYS A 107 19.52 11.43 -9.65
CA LYS A 107 18.61 11.10 -8.54
C LYS A 107 18.36 9.59 -8.38
N TRP A 108 18.55 8.80 -9.45
CA TRP A 108 18.44 7.35 -9.43
C TRP A 108 19.75 6.63 -9.12
N GLU A 109 20.88 7.34 -9.05
CA GLU A 109 22.21 6.73 -8.95
C GLU A 109 22.34 5.76 -7.77
N VAL A 110 21.94 6.19 -6.59
CA VAL A 110 22.06 5.38 -5.36
C VAL A 110 21.18 4.14 -5.43
N PHE A 111 19.90 4.30 -5.81
CA PHE A 111 18.98 3.17 -5.91
C PHE A 111 19.41 2.19 -7.01
N ARG A 112 19.76 2.68 -8.20
CA ARG A 112 20.26 1.89 -9.32
C ARG A 112 21.54 1.11 -8.96
N LYS A 113 22.46 1.74 -8.19
CA LYS A 113 23.69 1.09 -7.72
C LYS A 113 23.39 0.00 -6.70
N ASN A 114 22.51 0.28 -5.75
CA ASN A 114 22.19 -0.64 -4.66
C ASN A 114 21.37 -1.83 -5.14
N SER A 115 20.31 -1.60 -5.89
CA SER A 115 19.43 -2.67 -6.40
C SER A 115 20.13 -3.70 -7.30
N ARG A 116 21.32 -3.35 -7.84
CA ARG A 116 22.15 -4.26 -8.65
C ARG A 116 23.18 -5.06 -7.85
N LYS A 117 23.42 -4.71 -6.57
CA LYS A 117 24.47 -5.36 -5.79
C LYS A 117 24.11 -6.77 -5.37
N TRP A 118 22.89 -6.95 -4.87
CA TRP A 118 22.46 -8.26 -4.41
C TRP A 118 22.36 -9.28 -5.56
N PRO A 119 21.67 -9.03 -6.70
CA PRO A 119 21.59 -9.99 -7.79
C PRO A 119 22.94 -10.31 -8.42
N ARG A 120 23.90 -9.37 -8.47
CA ARG A 120 25.26 -9.65 -8.97
C ARG A 120 26.04 -10.62 -8.06
N ARG A 121 25.85 -10.54 -6.74
CA ARG A 121 26.50 -11.46 -5.78
C ARG A 121 25.87 -12.85 -5.81
N ASN A 122 24.63 -12.95 -6.26
CA ASN A 122 23.84 -14.17 -6.28
C ASN A 122 23.46 -14.58 -7.72
N GLU A 123 24.25 -14.22 -8.70
CA GLU A 123 24.00 -14.48 -10.12
C GLU A 123 23.76 -15.98 -10.36
N GLY A 124 22.67 -16.31 -11.06
CA GLY A 124 22.26 -17.70 -11.34
C GLY A 124 21.75 -18.48 -10.13
N CYS A 125 21.68 -17.86 -8.94
CA CYS A 125 21.31 -18.54 -7.70
C CYS A 125 19.96 -18.11 -7.13
N TRP A 126 19.17 -17.28 -7.83
CA TRP A 126 17.90 -16.78 -7.33
C TRP A 126 16.77 -16.98 -8.34
N THR A 127 15.56 -17.08 -7.81
CA THR A 127 14.30 -17.14 -8.58
C THR A 127 13.27 -16.22 -7.95
N TYR A 128 12.47 -15.55 -8.78
CA TYR A 128 11.35 -14.73 -8.35
C TYR A 128 10.07 -15.27 -8.97
N THR A 129 9.10 -15.69 -8.14
CA THR A 129 7.91 -16.41 -8.57
C THR A 129 6.69 -16.05 -7.72
N THR A 130 5.50 -16.28 -8.26
CA THR A 130 4.23 -16.21 -7.51
C THR A 130 3.83 -17.55 -6.88
N ASP A 131 4.59 -18.62 -7.11
CA ASP A 131 4.37 -19.91 -6.46
C ASP A 131 4.56 -19.78 -4.95
N VAL A 132 3.53 -20.17 -4.20
CA VAL A 132 3.51 -20.01 -2.74
C VAL A 132 4.44 -21.02 -2.08
N PRO A 133 5.47 -20.58 -1.35
CA PRO A 133 6.35 -21.49 -0.61
C PRO A 133 5.62 -22.20 0.53
N PRO A 134 6.19 -23.30 1.06
CA PRO A 134 5.69 -23.93 2.27
C PRO A 134 5.57 -22.96 3.44
N VAL A 135 4.49 -23.11 4.22
CA VAL A 135 4.19 -22.25 5.39
C VAL A 135 5.38 -22.10 6.35
N PRO A 136 6.19 -23.14 6.66
CA PRO A 136 7.36 -22.98 7.52
C PRO A 136 8.41 -22.00 6.97
N GLU A 137 8.63 -21.95 5.65
CA GLU A 137 9.57 -21.00 5.03
C GLU A 137 9.08 -19.56 5.20
N ILE A 138 7.76 -19.34 4.95
CA ILE A 138 7.13 -18.03 5.13
C ILE A 138 7.24 -17.57 6.58
N LYS A 139 6.96 -18.45 7.55
CA LYS A 139 7.09 -18.16 8.98
C LYS A 139 8.53 -17.80 9.36
N SER A 140 9.50 -18.55 8.86
CA SER A 140 10.91 -18.31 9.16
C SER A 140 11.36 -16.92 8.70
N LEU A 141 11.01 -16.53 7.46
CA LEU A 141 11.32 -15.20 6.95
C LEU A 141 10.62 -14.10 7.76
N LEU A 142 9.33 -14.29 8.08
CA LEU A 142 8.58 -13.31 8.85
C LEU A 142 9.16 -13.10 10.25
N ILE A 143 9.52 -14.17 10.95
CA ILE A 143 10.15 -14.09 12.28
C ILE A 143 11.48 -13.34 12.20
N LYS A 144 12.37 -13.71 11.29
CA LYS A 144 13.65 -13.00 11.10
C LYS A 144 13.45 -11.50 10.85
N TRP A 145 12.43 -11.15 10.06
CA TRP A 145 12.13 -9.75 9.75
C TRP A 145 11.59 -9.01 10.98
N LEU A 146 10.65 -9.61 11.73
CA LEU A 146 10.05 -9.04 12.94
C LEU A 146 11.08 -8.83 14.05
N ASP A 147 11.96 -9.80 14.29
CA ASP A 147 13.01 -9.73 15.32
C ASP A 147 13.98 -8.55 15.12
N ASN A 148 14.09 -8.06 13.87
CA ASN A 148 14.92 -6.91 13.55
C ASN A 148 14.15 -5.58 13.47
N LYS A 149 12.82 -5.60 13.76
CA LYS A 149 11.98 -4.40 13.81
C LYS A 149 11.74 -3.99 15.26
N LYS A 150 11.73 -2.68 15.49
CA LYS A 150 11.23 -2.14 16.76
C LYS A 150 9.71 -2.24 16.75
N ASP A 151 9.11 -2.47 17.90
CA ASP A 151 7.66 -2.60 18.06
C ASP A 151 6.88 -1.41 17.48
N GLU A 152 7.45 -0.21 17.54
CA GLU A 152 6.88 1.03 16.98
C GLU A 152 6.90 1.08 15.44
N GLU A 153 7.67 0.21 14.77
CA GLU A 153 7.77 0.17 13.30
C GLU A 153 6.70 -0.69 12.63
N ILE A 154 5.86 -1.38 13.42
CA ILE A 154 4.83 -2.29 12.90
C ILE A 154 3.46 -1.80 13.34
N ALA A 155 2.93 -0.81 12.62
CA ALA A 155 1.66 -0.18 12.95
C ALA A 155 0.44 -1.12 12.80
N ASP A 156 0.54 -2.18 12.02
CA ASP A 156 -0.55 -3.09 11.72
C ASP A 156 -0.02 -4.52 11.51
N SER A 157 0.40 -5.14 12.63
CA SER A 157 0.95 -6.49 12.62
C SER A 157 -0.08 -7.55 12.25
N GLU A 158 -1.37 -7.34 12.58
CA GLU A 158 -2.44 -8.29 12.21
C GLU A 158 -2.64 -8.32 10.70
N SER A 159 -2.74 -7.15 10.06
CA SER A 159 -2.83 -7.06 8.60
C SER A 159 -1.59 -7.63 7.92
N LEU A 160 -0.39 -7.34 8.41
CA LEU A 160 0.83 -7.91 7.87
C LEU A 160 0.80 -9.44 7.88
N ILE A 161 0.48 -10.05 9.03
CA ILE A 161 0.39 -11.51 9.17
C ILE A 161 -0.68 -12.05 8.22
N TRP A 162 -1.85 -11.41 8.19
CA TRP A 162 -2.91 -11.84 7.30
C TRP A 162 -2.45 -11.82 5.83
N PHE A 163 -1.87 -10.72 5.35
CA PHE A 163 -1.39 -10.59 3.98
C PHE A 163 -0.27 -11.59 3.64
N MET A 164 0.62 -11.87 4.59
CA MET A 164 1.69 -12.86 4.41
C MET A 164 1.17 -14.25 4.11
N PHE A 165 0.06 -14.65 4.76
CA PHE A 165 -0.47 -16.02 4.64
C PHE A 165 -1.69 -16.13 3.71
N HIS A 166 -2.47 -15.07 3.54
CA HIS A 166 -3.76 -15.10 2.85
C HIS A 166 -3.90 -14.10 1.70
N GLY A 167 -3.02 -13.10 1.58
CA GLY A 167 -3.07 -12.11 0.50
C GLY A 167 -3.04 -12.78 -0.88
N SER A 168 -3.85 -12.30 -1.82
CA SER A 168 -3.99 -12.90 -3.15
C SER A 168 -2.77 -12.62 -4.02
N ASN A 169 -2.17 -11.44 -3.88
CA ASN A 169 -1.08 -11.00 -4.74
C ASN A 169 0.24 -10.98 -3.95
N ARG A 170 1.05 -11.99 -4.16
CA ARG A 170 2.36 -12.16 -3.53
C ARG A 170 3.37 -12.68 -4.55
N ALA A 171 4.61 -12.21 -4.44
CA ALA A 171 5.72 -12.78 -5.19
C ALA A 171 6.91 -13.01 -4.26
N PHE A 172 7.52 -14.15 -4.40
CA PHE A 172 8.53 -14.69 -3.50
C PHE A 172 9.88 -14.75 -4.18
N LEU A 173 10.92 -14.31 -3.48
CA LEU A 173 12.30 -14.40 -3.93
C LEU A 173 13.01 -15.49 -3.14
N LYS A 174 13.49 -16.50 -3.86
CA LYS A 174 14.34 -17.55 -3.29
C LYS A 174 15.78 -17.38 -3.76
N ARG A 175 16.72 -17.62 -2.85
CA ARG A 175 18.13 -17.83 -3.17
C ARG A 175 18.41 -19.31 -3.01
N LYS A 176 18.69 -20.00 -4.13
CA LYS A 176 18.70 -21.48 -4.19
C LYS A 176 17.35 -22.04 -3.72
N SER A 177 17.32 -22.70 -2.57
CA SER A 177 16.09 -23.22 -1.96
C SER A 177 15.56 -22.36 -0.80
N GLU A 178 16.30 -21.35 -0.35
CA GLU A 178 15.95 -20.51 0.80
C GLU A 178 15.06 -19.34 0.39
N LEU A 179 13.94 -19.14 1.09
CA LEU A 179 13.10 -17.96 0.93
C LEU A 179 13.77 -16.77 1.62
N VAL A 180 14.14 -15.76 0.83
CA VAL A 180 14.86 -14.57 1.33
C VAL A 180 14.05 -13.28 1.19
N GLY A 181 12.92 -13.29 0.47
CA GLY A 181 12.10 -12.09 0.36
C GLY A 181 10.72 -12.33 -0.22
N VAL A 182 9.82 -11.38 0.05
CA VAL A 182 8.46 -11.37 -0.50
C VAL A 182 8.00 -9.94 -0.75
N ASN A 183 7.34 -9.75 -1.88
CA ASN A 183 6.53 -8.56 -2.20
C ASN A 183 5.06 -8.90 -2.08
N ILE A 184 4.29 -8.00 -1.46
CA ILE A 184 2.85 -8.15 -1.28
C ILE A 184 2.16 -6.88 -1.78
N TRP A 185 1.11 -7.03 -2.57
CA TRP A 185 0.35 -5.91 -3.09
C TRP A 185 -1.12 -6.24 -3.24
N ASP A 186 -1.94 -5.21 -3.38
CA ASP A 186 -3.34 -5.28 -3.78
C ASP A 186 -3.53 -4.60 -5.13
N GLU A 187 -4.70 -4.81 -5.71
CA GLU A 187 -5.15 -4.11 -6.92
C GLU A 187 -6.45 -3.35 -6.64
N ASN A 188 -6.55 -2.15 -7.21
CA ASN A 188 -7.76 -1.37 -7.24
C ASN A 188 -7.87 -0.68 -8.61
N GLY A 189 -8.62 -1.30 -9.52
CA GLY A 189 -8.67 -0.89 -10.92
C GLY A 189 -7.28 -0.91 -11.56
N ASP A 190 -6.86 0.23 -12.13
CA ASP A 190 -5.55 0.36 -12.78
C ASP A 190 -4.40 0.62 -11.81
N TRP A 191 -4.69 0.72 -10.53
CA TRP A 191 -3.73 1.03 -9.49
C TRP A 191 -3.23 -0.24 -8.80
N LEU A 192 -1.94 -0.25 -8.48
CA LEU A 192 -1.34 -1.21 -7.57
C LEU A 192 -1.10 -0.55 -6.21
N ILE A 193 -1.43 -1.24 -5.15
CA ILE A 193 -1.19 -0.80 -3.78
C ILE A 193 -0.10 -1.69 -3.20
N TYR A 194 1.12 -1.17 -3.12
CA TYR A 194 2.27 -1.91 -2.63
C TYR A 194 2.26 -1.95 -1.10
N ARG A 195 1.87 -3.09 -0.55
CA ARG A 195 1.63 -3.29 0.88
C ARG A 195 2.91 -3.47 1.67
N TYR A 196 3.65 -4.51 1.32
CA TYR A 196 4.82 -4.91 2.09
C TYR A 196 5.95 -5.37 1.18
N CYS A 197 7.15 -4.98 1.58
CA CYS A 197 8.41 -5.51 1.08
C CYS A 197 9.14 -6.13 2.27
N ILE A 198 9.14 -7.44 2.36
CA ILE A 198 9.78 -8.18 3.45
C ILE A 198 11.01 -8.86 2.89
N ALA A 199 12.17 -8.47 3.39
CA ALA A 199 13.46 -8.99 2.99
C ALA A 199 14.19 -9.58 4.19
N ASP A 200 14.95 -10.63 3.99
CA ASP A 200 15.88 -11.12 4.99
C ASP A 200 16.83 -9.99 5.39
N THR A 201 16.82 -9.62 6.67
CA THR A 201 17.53 -8.45 7.19
C THR A 201 19.04 -8.63 7.22
N GLU A 202 19.53 -9.85 7.12
CA GLU A 202 20.96 -10.16 6.99
C GLU A 202 21.48 -9.91 5.56
N GLU A 203 20.58 -9.83 4.58
CA GLU A 203 20.90 -9.66 3.16
C GLU A 203 20.93 -8.18 2.75
N ARG A 204 22.10 -7.57 2.76
CA ARG A 204 22.26 -6.15 2.38
C ARG A 204 21.84 -5.91 0.94
N PHE A 205 21.06 -4.85 0.70
CA PHE A 205 20.54 -4.38 -0.60
C PHE A 205 19.48 -5.28 -1.23
N LEU A 206 18.95 -6.24 -0.47
CA LEU A 206 17.90 -7.13 -0.94
C LEU A 206 16.55 -6.38 -1.06
N ASP A 207 16.24 -5.50 -0.14
CA ASP A 207 15.02 -4.68 -0.15
C ASP A 207 14.93 -3.77 -1.40
N GLU A 208 16.03 -3.10 -1.79
CA GLU A 208 16.07 -2.32 -3.03
C GLU A 208 15.90 -3.21 -4.27
N PHE A 209 16.47 -4.42 -4.25
CA PHE A 209 16.31 -5.36 -5.35
C PHE A 209 14.89 -5.92 -5.45
N LEU A 210 14.27 -6.30 -4.34
CA LEU A 210 12.88 -6.74 -4.28
C LEU A 210 11.92 -5.67 -4.80
N ARG A 211 12.11 -4.41 -4.39
CA ARG A 211 11.32 -3.29 -4.91
C ARG A 211 11.51 -3.12 -6.40
N LEU A 212 12.74 -3.22 -6.90
CA LEU A 212 13.00 -3.14 -8.34
C LEU A 212 12.27 -4.24 -9.10
N LEU A 213 12.33 -5.49 -8.62
CA LEU A 213 11.61 -6.62 -9.22
C LEU A 213 10.09 -6.36 -9.27
N PHE A 214 9.52 -5.89 -8.17
CA PHE A 214 8.09 -5.56 -8.11
C PHE A 214 7.71 -4.52 -9.16
N TYR A 215 8.37 -3.37 -9.19
CA TYR A 215 8.04 -2.32 -10.15
C TYR A 215 8.23 -2.76 -11.60
N GLN A 216 9.26 -3.56 -11.88
CA GLN A 216 9.52 -4.08 -13.22
C GLN A 216 8.56 -5.20 -13.65
N SER A 217 7.89 -5.86 -12.71
CA SER A 217 6.85 -6.85 -13.02
C SER A 217 5.57 -6.23 -13.59
N PHE A 218 5.36 -4.92 -13.40
CA PHE A 218 4.11 -4.24 -13.75
C PHE A 218 4.35 -2.97 -14.60
N PRO A 219 4.83 -3.10 -15.84
CA PRO A 219 5.12 -1.94 -16.67
C PRO A 219 3.86 -1.09 -16.93
N GLY A 220 4.01 0.23 -16.85
CA GLY A 220 2.93 1.17 -17.16
C GLY A 220 1.89 1.37 -16.07
N ARG A 221 2.07 0.76 -14.88
CA ARG A 221 1.11 0.88 -13.76
C ARG A 221 1.49 2.04 -12.82
N LEU A 222 0.46 2.65 -12.24
CA LEU A 222 0.62 3.54 -11.10
C LEU A 222 0.60 2.71 -9.81
N VAL A 223 1.56 2.99 -8.93
CA VAL A 223 1.77 2.25 -7.69
C VAL A 223 1.68 3.21 -6.52
N ILE A 224 0.79 2.93 -5.59
CA ILE A 224 0.70 3.60 -4.30
C ILE A 224 1.54 2.82 -3.29
N ASP A 225 2.46 3.49 -2.63
CA ASP A 225 3.33 2.96 -1.58
C ASP A 225 3.20 3.86 -0.35
N GLY A 226 2.42 3.44 0.64
CA GLY A 226 2.18 4.15 1.89
C GLY A 226 3.10 3.71 3.01
N GLY A 227 2.88 4.26 4.21
CA GLY A 227 3.51 3.76 5.43
C GLY A 227 4.95 4.22 5.64
N VAL A 228 5.15 5.47 6.00
CA VAL A 228 6.44 5.96 6.55
C VAL A 228 6.39 6.15 8.06
N LEU A 229 5.18 6.26 8.66
CA LEU A 229 4.92 6.30 10.11
C LEU A 229 5.94 7.14 10.87
N ASP A 230 6.15 8.38 10.49
CA ASP A 230 7.15 9.29 11.07
C ASP A 230 8.59 8.75 11.08
N ASN A 231 8.89 7.67 10.33
CA ASN A 231 10.24 7.17 10.17
C ASN A 231 11.02 8.01 9.14
N PRO A 232 11.96 8.89 9.56
CA PRO A 232 12.68 9.77 8.65
C PRO A 232 13.58 9.03 7.67
N GLY A 233 14.08 7.86 8.06
CA GLY A 233 14.90 7.00 7.22
C GLY A 233 14.11 6.42 6.06
N LEU A 234 12.92 5.88 6.35
CA LEU A 234 12.01 5.34 5.36
C LEU A 234 11.45 6.44 4.44
N LYS A 235 11.10 7.59 5.02
CA LYS A 235 10.69 8.78 4.24
C LYS A 235 11.78 9.19 3.24
N LYS A 236 13.01 9.34 3.71
CA LYS A 236 14.18 9.68 2.87
C LYS A 236 14.44 8.62 1.79
N PHE A 237 14.23 7.35 2.11
CA PHE A 237 14.35 6.27 1.14
C PHE A 237 13.27 6.39 0.05
N LYS A 238 12.00 6.55 0.42
CA LYS A 238 10.89 6.70 -0.53
C LYS A 238 11.01 7.96 -1.40
N ASP A 239 11.48 9.05 -0.83
CA ASP A 239 11.76 10.29 -1.59
C ASP A 239 12.81 10.08 -2.70
N LYS A 240 13.81 9.22 -2.48
CA LYS A 240 14.83 8.89 -3.49
C LYS A 240 14.31 8.05 -4.66
N LEU A 241 13.19 7.38 -4.49
CA LEU A 241 12.55 6.61 -5.56
C LEU A 241 11.80 7.49 -6.56
N ASN A 242 11.90 8.80 -6.42
CA ASN A 242 11.35 9.79 -7.33
C ASN A 242 9.84 9.64 -7.55
N PRO A 243 9.01 9.82 -6.52
CA PRO A 243 7.56 9.72 -6.63
C PRO A 243 7.00 10.76 -7.60
N VAL A 244 5.98 10.39 -8.35
CA VAL A 244 5.24 11.32 -9.22
C VAL A 244 4.25 12.17 -8.41
N GLN A 245 3.83 11.67 -7.26
CA GLN A 245 2.96 12.37 -6.31
C GLN A 245 3.28 11.97 -4.88
N LYS A 246 3.08 12.91 -3.95
CA LYS A 246 3.09 12.68 -2.50
C LYS A 246 1.81 13.27 -1.93
N ARG A 247 1.15 12.54 -1.04
CA ARG A 247 -0.06 13.00 -0.35
C ARG A 247 0.10 12.83 1.15
N LEU A 248 -0.46 13.77 1.89
CA LEU A 248 -0.67 13.65 3.33
C LEU A 248 -1.98 12.91 3.57
N VAL A 249 -1.96 12.00 4.53
CA VAL A 249 -3.16 11.31 5.01
C VAL A 249 -3.40 11.65 6.46
N TYR A 250 -4.63 12.02 6.80
CA TYR A 250 -5.01 12.40 8.16
C TYR A 250 -6.47 12.05 8.46
N SER A 251 -6.81 12.02 9.74
CA SER A 251 -8.18 12.00 10.22
C SER A 251 -8.71 13.43 10.37
N ARG A 252 -10.03 13.62 10.28
CA ARG A 252 -10.70 14.91 10.42
C ARG A 252 -11.95 14.81 11.30
N ILE A 253 -12.27 15.90 11.99
CA ILE A 253 -13.61 16.18 12.53
C ILE A 253 -14.29 17.16 11.58
N THR A 254 -15.54 16.89 11.25
CA THR A 254 -16.38 17.75 10.40
C THR A 254 -17.10 18.78 11.24
#